data_5b740e4733bdd302bb39027303956b4c
#
_entry.id   5b740e4733bdd302bb39027303956b4c
#
_cell.length_a   1.000
_cell.length_b   1.000
_cell.length_c   1.000
_cell.angle_alpha   90.00
_cell.angle_beta   90.00
_cell.angle_gamma   90.00
#
_symmetry.space_group_name_H-M   'P 1'
#
loop_
_entity.id
_entity.type
_entity.pdbx_description
1 polymer ?
#
loop_
_entity_poly.entity_id
_entity_poly.type
_entity_poly.pdbx_seq_one_letter_code
_entity_poly.pdbx_strand_id
1 'polypeptide(L)'
;MAKDLFSKLDLNLLRTFLVINQELNMRKAAERLFISQPAVSKALQRLRDSFEDELFVKTYHGLRATERAEQLAEALEPLMGDLTQVVNYSGGFDPNDIDRTLKVAVSPFLLSGIALRLFEKVREEAPHAQLQLLNWNKLTIKDIINDKIHIGLNYPLEHVSKELLQKNVTKDNFKAYVRNQHPYTQPSMDMDQAVDFEFATLIAADWNSRQSLVEKYIEARGLATKVGFRSELPSAVLDVIRSTDMMFLGSSFMNLNSSTDLRPIEIFMANEQLNTDINLYFHDKHQNSQTMLWLKSKIAEVLLEVEQQN
;
A
#
# COMPACT_ATOMS: atom_id res chain seq x y z
N MET A 1 24.81 38.86 -8.28
CA MET A 1 23.84 37.80 -7.95
C MET A 1 22.79 37.77 -9.07
N ALA A 2 22.66 36.67 -9.81
CA ALA A 2 21.60 36.55 -10.79
C ALA A 2 20.26 36.64 -10.04
N LYS A 3 19.38 37.54 -10.46
CA LYS A 3 18.00 37.62 -9.94
C LYS A 3 17.34 36.27 -10.18
N ASP A 4 16.88 35.57 -9.15
CA ASP A 4 16.05 34.39 -9.30
C ASP A 4 14.67 34.85 -9.82
N LEU A 5 14.57 34.91 -11.15
CA LEU A 5 13.38 35.34 -11.85
C LEU A 5 12.25 34.29 -11.68
N PHE A 6 12.61 33.00 -11.63
CA PHE A 6 11.66 31.90 -11.55
C PHE A 6 10.79 31.97 -10.29
N SER A 7 11.39 32.29 -9.13
CA SER A 7 10.66 32.38 -7.86
C SER A 7 9.61 33.50 -7.80
N LYS A 8 9.72 34.50 -8.69
CA LYS A 8 8.84 35.68 -8.72
C LYS A 8 7.86 35.70 -9.90
N LEU A 9 8.09 34.84 -10.89
CA LEU A 9 7.29 34.77 -12.10
C LEU A 9 6.00 33.98 -11.87
N ASP A 10 4.87 34.58 -12.19
CA ASP A 10 3.59 33.87 -12.26
C ASP A 10 3.58 32.94 -13.49
N LEU A 11 3.60 31.63 -13.26
CA LEU A 11 3.66 30.62 -14.32
C LEU A 11 2.50 30.69 -15.32
N ASN A 12 1.35 31.26 -14.93
CA ASN A 12 0.23 31.50 -15.85
C ASN A 12 0.59 32.52 -16.95
N LEU A 13 1.54 33.42 -16.68
CA LEU A 13 2.05 34.33 -17.69
C LEU A 13 2.81 33.61 -18.81
N LEU A 14 3.53 32.51 -18.50
CA LEU A 14 4.23 31.71 -19.52
C LEU A 14 3.25 31.06 -20.49
N ARG A 15 2.10 30.58 -20.00
CA ARG A 15 1.03 30.07 -20.86
C ARG A 15 0.49 31.19 -21.78
N THR A 16 0.26 32.36 -21.20
CA THR A 16 -0.19 33.54 -21.98
C THR A 16 0.84 33.92 -23.04
N PHE A 17 2.12 33.95 -22.70
CA PHE A 17 3.23 34.20 -23.59
C PHE A 17 3.22 33.26 -24.80
N LEU A 18 3.16 31.96 -24.58
CA LEU A 18 3.15 30.96 -25.67
C LEU A 18 1.93 31.11 -26.58
N VAL A 19 0.76 31.41 -26.01
CA VAL A 19 -0.44 31.67 -26.85
C VAL A 19 -0.29 32.93 -27.69
N ILE A 20 0.29 34.02 -27.13
CA ILE A 20 0.57 35.23 -27.93
C ILE A 20 1.59 34.92 -29.04
N ASN A 21 2.65 34.13 -28.74
CA ASN A 21 3.65 33.73 -29.72
C ASN A 21 3.06 32.91 -30.88
N GLN A 22 2.12 32.02 -30.60
CA GLN A 22 1.47 31.19 -31.61
C GLN A 22 0.45 31.99 -32.47
N GLU A 23 -0.32 32.90 -31.84
CA GLU A 23 -1.36 33.62 -32.52
C GLU A 23 -0.85 34.91 -33.20
N LEU A 24 0.22 35.50 -32.74
CA LEU A 24 0.78 36.79 -33.13
C LEU A 24 -0.30 37.90 -33.28
N ASN A 25 -1.38 37.76 -32.53
CA ASN A 25 -2.56 38.60 -32.54
C ASN A 25 -3.22 38.63 -31.16
N MET A 26 -3.28 39.83 -30.57
CA MET A 26 -3.81 40.01 -29.21
C MET A 26 -5.26 39.58 -29.03
N ARG A 27 -6.12 39.83 -30.06
CA ARG A 27 -7.54 39.46 -30.01
C ARG A 27 -7.70 37.94 -30.07
N LYS A 28 -7.02 37.27 -31.03
CA LYS A 28 -7.06 35.82 -31.13
C LYS A 28 -6.49 35.15 -29.90
N ALA A 29 -5.39 35.67 -29.32
CA ALA A 29 -4.85 35.19 -28.08
C ALA A 29 -5.85 35.30 -26.91
N ALA A 30 -6.58 36.40 -26.81
CA ALA A 30 -7.62 36.60 -25.81
C ALA A 30 -8.77 35.56 -25.97
N GLU A 31 -9.26 35.39 -27.20
CA GLU A 31 -10.27 34.38 -27.53
C GLU A 31 -9.85 32.98 -27.14
N ARG A 32 -8.62 32.60 -27.48
CA ARG A 32 -8.05 31.25 -27.16
C ARG A 32 -7.82 31.05 -25.68
N LEU A 33 -7.49 32.10 -24.94
CA LEU A 33 -7.31 32.07 -23.50
C LEU A 33 -8.61 32.19 -22.71
N PHE A 34 -9.73 32.48 -23.35
CA PHE A 34 -11.04 32.77 -22.75
C PHE A 34 -10.98 33.94 -21.74
N ILE A 35 -10.18 34.98 -22.05
CA ILE A 35 -10.08 36.22 -21.26
C ILE A 35 -10.23 37.43 -22.13
N SER A 36 -10.37 38.63 -21.52
CA SER A 36 -10.47 39.89 -22.27
C SER A 36 -9.12 40.32 -22.88
N GLN A 37 -9.15 41.00 -24.02
CA GLN A 37 -7.95 41.55 -24.64
C GLN A 37 -7.16 42.50 -23.71
N PRO A 38 -7.81 43.39 -22.90
CA PRO A 38 -7.09 44.16 -21.88
C PRO A 38 -6.34 43.29 -20.86
N ALA A 39 -6.89 42.12 -20.49
CA ALA A 39 -6.22 41.19 -19.58
C ALA A 39 -4.95 40.61 -20.22
N VAL A 40 -5.01 40.20 -21.49
CA VAL A 40 -3.84 39.74 -22.26
C VAL A 40 -2.76 40.84 -22.33
N SER A 41 -3.20 42.10 -22.60
CA SER A 41 -2.28 43.27 -22.66
C SER A 41 -1.59 43.48 -21.30
N LYS A 42 -2.31 43.35 -20.19
CA LYS A 42 -1.74 43.49 -18.83
C LYS A 42 -0.76 42.34 -18.53
N ALA A 43 -1.10 41.13 -18.95
CA ALA A 43 -0.22 39.98 -18.81
C ALA A 43 1.08 40.15 -19.62
N LEU A 44 1.00 40.61 -20.85
CA LEU A 44 2.15 40.92 -21.69
C LEU A 44 3.02 42.02 -21.07
N GLN A 45 2.40 43.08 -20.49
CA GLN A 45 3.18 44.11 -19.81
C GLN A 45 3.98 43.51 -18.62
N ARG A 46 3.36 42.67 -17.79
CA ARG A 46 4.07 41.99 -16.68
C ARG A 46 5.20 41.09 -17.17
N LEU A 47 5.03 40.42 -18.32
CA LEU A 47 6.08 39.64 -18.95
C LEU A 47 7.26 40.52 -19.40
N ARG A 48 6.97 41.66 -20.07
CA ARG A 48 7.99 42.65 -20.45
C ARG A 48 8.80 43.15 -19.28
N ASP A 49 8.11 43.52 -18.19
CA ASP A 49 8.74 43.98 -16.98
C ASP A 49 9.62 42.89 -16.32
N SER A 50 9.19 41.62 -16.43
CA SER A 50 9.92 40.48 -15.87
C SER A 50 11.15 40.10 -16.68
N PHE A 51 11.03 40.08 -18.01
CA PHE A 51 12.10 39.68 -18.93
C PHE A 51 12.97 40.85 -19.42
N GLU A 52 12.61 42.08 -19.04
CA GLU A 52 13.27 43.33 -19.48
C GLU A 52 13.39 43.40 -21.03
N ASP A 53 12.36 42.92 -21.74
CA ASP A 53 12.29 42.86 -23.19
C ASP A 53 10.86 43.11 -23.66
N GLU A 54 10.70 43.75 -24.84
CA GLU A 54 9.39 44.01 -25.46
C GLU A 54 8.63 42.74 -25.80
N LEU A 55 9.31 41.63 -26.00
CA LEU A 55 8.85 40.28 -26.40
C LEU A 55 8.06 40.29 -27.71
N PHE A 56 7.09 41.18 -27.86
CA PHE A 56 6.30 41.31 -29.10
C PHE A 56 6.15 42.76 -29.46
N VAL A 57 6.53 43.09 -30.72
CA VAL A 57 6.42 44.44 -31.28
C VAL A 57 5.23 44.50 -32.26
N LYS A 58 4.52 45.63 -32.26
CA LYS A 58 3.41 45.87 -33.21
C LYS A 58 3.92 46.06 -34.62
N THR A 59 3.25 45.43 -35.59
CA THR A 59 3.46 45.61 -37.00
C THR A 59 2.14 45.95 -37.72
N TYR A 60 2.20 46.26 -39.01
CA TYR A 60 1.01 46.50 -39.79
C TYR A 60 0.07 45.28 -39.87
N HIS A 61 0.62 44.10 -39.80
CA HIS A 61 -0.13 42.84 -39.93
C HIS A 61 -0.41 42.12 -38.59
N GLY A 62 -0.09 42.74 -37.42
CA GLY A 62 -0.28 42.10 -36.10
C GLY A 62 0.92 42.32 -35.18
N LEU A 63 1.37 41.23 -34.58
CA LEU A 63 2.57 41.20 -33.71
C LEU A 63 3.71 40.47 -34.40
N ARG A 64 4.94 40.83 -34.03
CA ARG A 64 6.16 40.07 -34.36
C ARG A 64 6.94 39.84 -33.08
N ALA A 65 7.40 38.61 -32.87
CA ALA A 65 8.25 38.26 -31.77
C ALA A 65 9.65 38.92 -31.87
N THR A 66 10.23 39.29 -30.74
CA THR A 66 11.65 39.62 -30.65
C THR A 66 12.50 38.36 -30.67
N GLU A 67 13.80 38.49 -30.98
CA GLU A 67 14.72 37.38 -30.93
C GLU A 67 14.70 36.70 -29.54
N ARG A 68 14.58 37.49 -28.46
CA ARG A 68 14.43 37.00 -27.10
C ARG A 68 13.16 36.20 -26.89
N ALA A 69 12.06 36.62 -27.47
CA ALA A 69 10.80 35.90 -27.41
C ALA A 69 10.84 34.60 -28.20
N GLU A 70 11.49 34.56 -29.37
CA GLU A 70 11.67 33.33 -30.14
C GLU A 70 12.50 32.28 -29.38
N GLN A 71 13.63 32.69 -28.81
CA GLN A 71 14.48 31.80 -27.96
C GLN A 71 13.71 31.28 -26.75
N LEU A 72 12.93 32.16 -26.09
CA LEU A 72 12.14 31.80 -24.92
C LEU A 72 11.00 30.81 -25.29
N ALA A 73 10.33 31.03 -26.42
CA ALA A 73 9.28 30.15 -26.91
C ALA A 73 9.83 28.75 -27.22
N GLU A 74 10.94 28.67 -27.95
CA GLU A 74 11.60 27.41 -28.28
C GLU A 74 11.97 26.59 -27.03
N ALA A 75 12.46 27.25 -25.98
CA ALA A 75 12.80 26.58 -24.72
C ALA A 75 11.57 26.20 -23.88
N LEU A 76 10.52 27.01 -23.87
CA LEU A 76 9.34 26.79 -23.00
C LEU A 76 8.32 25.83 -23.59
N GLU A 77 8.18 25.75 -24.90
CA GLU A 77 7.14 24.96 -25.58
C GLU A 77 7.18 23.47 -25.19
N PRO A 78 8.34 22.78 -25.25
CA PRO A 78 8.42 21.40 -24.79
C PRO A 78 8.14 21.23 -23.30
N LEU A 79 8.66 22.11 -22.44
CA LEU A 79 8.47 22.04 -20.99
C LEU A 79 7.00 22.25 -20.59
N MET A 80 6.30 23.16 -21.24
CA MET A 80 4.87 23.39 -21.01
C MET A 80 4.02 22.25 -21.59
N GLY A 81 4.47 21.61 -22.65
CA GLY A 81 3.90 20.37 -23.18
C GLY A 81 3.96 19.25 -22.16
N ASP A 82 5.16 18.97 -21.61
CA ASP A 82 5.38 17.98 -20.58
C ASP A 82 4.55 18.27 -19.32
N LEU A 83 4.56 19.52 -18.86
CA LEU A 83 3.74 19.93 -17.71
C LEU A 83 2.24 19.70 -17.97
N THR A 84 1.76 20.04 -19.16
CA THR A 84 0.37 19.83 -19.57
C THR A 84 0.03 18.35 -19.58
N GLN A 85 0.93 17.51 -20.07
CA GLN A 85 0.77 16.07 -20.07
C GLN A 85 0.70 15.51 -18.64
N VAL A 86 1.57 15.96 -17.75
CA VAL A 86 1.56 15.54 -16.33
C VAL A 86 0.29 15.99 -15.61
N VAL A 87 -0.13 17.25 -15.82
CA VAL A 87 -1.32 17.82 -15.14
C VAL A 87 -2.62 17.23 -15.68
N ASN A 88 -2.71 17.00 -16.99
CA ASN A 88 -3.88 16.44 -17.66
C ASN A 88 -3.80 14.91 -17.79
N TYR A 89 -2.81 14.25 -17.15
CA TYR A 89 -2.67 12.81 -17.19
C TYR A 89 -3.93 12.16 -16.61
N SER A 90 -4.87 11.92 -17.47
CA SER A 90 -6.08 11.11 -17.26
C SER A 90 -5.88 9.71 -17.84
N GLY A 91 -4.64 9.26 -17.92
CA GLY A 91 -4.31 7.90 -18.31
C GLY A 91 -5.03 6.94 -17.39
N GLY A 92 -5.90 6.09 -17.94
CA GLY A 92 -6.51 5.00 -17.20
C GLY A 92 -5.39 4.22 -16.49
N PHE A 93 -5.63 3.86 -15.23
CA PHE A 93 -4.68 3.02 -14.50
C PHE A 93 -4.57 1.66 -15.19
N ASP A 94 -3.39 1.33 -15.67
CA ASP A 94 -3.04 0.01 -16.18
C ASP A 94 -1.97 -0.60 -15.25
N PRO A 95 -2.26 -1.72 -14.58
CA PRO A 95 -1.26 -2.40 -13.76
C PRO A 95 0.00 -2.80 -14.53
N ASN A 96 -0.11 -3.03 -15.84
CA ASN A 96 1.03 -3.38 -16.71
C ASN A 96 2.11 -2.28 -16.76
N ASP A 97 1.73 -1.02 -16.50
CA ASP A 97 2.67 0.11 -16.46
C ASP A 97 3.45 0.22 -15.16
N ILE A 98 3.20 -0.66 -14.18
CA ILE A 98 3.92 -0.64 -12.91
C ILE A 98 5.30 -1.28 -13.08
N ASP A 99 6.37 -0.48 -13.05
CA ASP A 99 7.78 -0.92 -13.18
C ASP A 99 8.59 -0.72 -11.89
N ARG A 100 7.92 -0.62 -10.76
CA ARG A 100 8.52 -0.35 -9.44
C ARG A 100 8.29 -1.48 -8.46
N THR A 101 9.03 -1.44 -7.32
CA THR A 101 8.84 -2.37 -6.21
C THR A 101 7.56 -2.05 -5.43
N LEU A 102 6.68 -3.04 -5.29
CA LEU A 102 5.51 -3.03 -4.44
C LEU A 102 5.83 -3.78 -3.15
N LYS A 103 5.83 -3.09 -2.01
CA LYS A 103 6.20 -3.65 -0.71
C LYS A 103 4.97 -3.86 0.15
N VAL A 104 4.78 -5.10 0.60
CA VAL A 104 3.66 -5.48 1.48
C VAL A 104 4.23 -6.16 2.72
N ALA A 105 3.93 -5.63 3.91
CA ALA A 105 4.28 -6.27 5.17
C ALA A 105 3.11 -7.15 5.63
N VAL A 106 3.38 -8.39 5.99
CA VAL A 106 2.35 -9.39 6.29
C VAL A 106 2.65 -10.05 7.63
N SER A 107 1.61 -10.28 8.43
CA SER A 107 1.72 -11.09 9.65
C SER A 107 2.35 -12.45 9.33
N PRO A 108 3.31 -12.94 10.15
CA PRO A 108 3.94 -14.24 9.91
C PRO A 108 2.95 -15.41 9.93
N PHE A 109 1.76 -15.24 10.53
CA PHE A 109 0.68 -16.23 10.48
C PHE A 109 0.03 -16.35 9.09
N LEU A 110 0.04 -15.29 8.30
CA LEU A 110 -0.65 -15.20 7.00
C LEU A 110 0.31 -15.38 5.83
N LEU A 111 1.57 -14.94 6.00
CA LEU A 111 2.51 -14.78 4.89
C LEU A 111 2.69 -16.05 4.06
N SER A 112 2.88 -17.21 4.69
CA SER A 112 3.11 -18.46 3.97
C SER A 112 1.90 -18.92 3.15
N GLY A 113 0.69 -18.59 3.59
CA GLY A 113 -0.54 -18.99 2.91
C GLY A 113 -0.89 -18.15 1.69
N ILE A 114 -0.47 -16.89 1.68
CA ILE A 114 -0.86 -15.97 0.61
C ILE A 114 0.26 -15.66 -0.38
N ALA A 115 1.53 -15.93 -0.02
CA ALA A 115 2.69 -15.44 -0.76
C ALA A 115 2.70 -15.84 -2.23
N LEU A 116 2.55 -17.13 -2.53
CA LEU A 116 2.57 -17.65 -3.90
C LEU A 116 1.42 -17.07 -4.73
N ARG A 117 0.19 -17.15 -4.20
CA ARG A 117 -1.01 -16.68 -4.91
C ARG A 117 -0.99 -15.18 -5.18
N LEU A 118 -0.54 -14.39 -4.19
CA LEU A 118 -0.40 -12.96 -4.38
C LEU A 118 0.67 -12.63 -5.42
N PHE A 119 1.78 -13.35 -5.42
CA PHE A 119 2.81 -13.22 -6.44
C PHE A 119 2.26 -13.53 -7.85
N GLU A 120 1.54 -14.65 -8.01
CA GLU A 120 0.95 -15.06 -9.30
C GLU A 120 -0.02 -14.00 -9.83
N LYS A 121 -0.98 -13.54 -9.00
CA LYS A 121 -1.94 -12.50 -9.40
C LYS A 121 -1.28 -11.16 -9.76
N VAL A 122 -0.28 -10.74 -8.97
CA VAL A 122 0.45 -9.51 -9.28
C VAL A 122 1.25 -9.68 -10.56
N ARG A 123 1.89 -10.83 -10.78
CA ARG A 123 2.71 -11.10 -11.96
C ARG A 123 1.90 -11.17 -13.24
N GLU A 124 0.68 -11.66 -13.18
CA GLU A 124 -0.23 -11.76 -14.32
C GLU A 124 -0.62 -10.37 -14.85
N GLU A 125 -0.98 -9.43 -13.97
CA GLU A 125 -1.47 -8.11 -14.38
C GLU A 125 -0.37 -7.03 -14.41
N ALA A 126 0.69 -7.18 -13.59
CA ALA A 126 1.80 -6.23 -13.46
C ALA A 126 3.15 -6.95 -13.64
N PRO A 127 3.47 -7.44 -14.85
CA PRO A 127 4.64 -8.29 -15.11
C PRO A 127 5.97 -7.59 -14.85
N HIS A 128 6.00 -6.26 -14.89
CA HIS A 128 7.20 -5.45 -14.67
C HIS A 128 7.36 -5.02 -13.20
N ALA A 129 6.32 -5.19 -12.37
CA ALA A 129 6.38 -4.89 -10.95
C ALA A 129 7.23 -5.92 -10.20
N GLN A 130 8.05 -5.44 -9.25
CA GLN A 130 8.69 -6.30 -8.26
C GLN A 130 7.83 -6.37 -7.00
N LEU A 131 7.26 -7.54 -6.68
CA LEU A 131 6.57 -7.74 -5.42
C LEU A 131 7.58 -8.11 -4.31
N GLN A 132 7.60 -7.35 -3.23
CA GLN A 132 8.41 -7.64 -2.04
C GLN A 132 7.48 -7.86 -0.84
N LEU A 133 7.44 -9.10 -0.34
CA LEU A 133 6.71 -9.47 0.86
C LEU A 133 7.65 -9.46 2.06
N LEU A 134 7.27 -8.78 3.12
CA LEU A 134 8.06 -8.58 4.33
C LEU A 134 7.29 -9.11 5.53
N ASN A 135 7.99 -9.65 6.54
CA ASN A 135 7.35 -9.94 7.81
C ASN A 135 6.97 -8.64 8.52
N TRP A 136 5.75 -8.60 9.07
CA TRP A 136 5.33 -7.53 9.97
C TRP A 136 6.25 -7.49 11.19
N ASN A 137 6.76 -6.30 11.53
CA ASN A 137 7.64 -6.09 12.67
C ASN A 137 7.31 -4.74 13.35
N LYS A 138 7.96 -4.43 14.46
CA LYS A 138 7.73 -3.21 15.26
C LYS A 138 7.95 -1.89 14.51
N LEU A 139 8.64 -1.91 13.38
CA LEU A 139 8.88 -0.73 12.55
C LEU A 139 7.86 -0.58 11.41
N THR A 140 7.04 -1.62 11.15
CA THR A 140 6.12 -1.66 10.01
C THR A 140 5.19 -0.45 9.96
N ILE A 141 4.57 -0.07 11.08
CA ILE A 141 3.70 1.11 11.15
C ILE A 141 4.45 2.37 10.73
N LYS A 142 5.66 2.59 11.28
CA LYS A 142 6.49 3.73 10.94
C LYS A 142 6.93 3.70 9.47
N ASP A 143 7.22 2.53 8.94
CA ASP A 143 7.64 2.37 7.55
C ASP A 143 6.48 2.57 6.57
N ILE A 144 5.23 2.26 6.94
CA ILE A 144 4.04 2.63 6.16
C ILE A 144 3.84 4.15 6.16
N ILE A 145 3.93 4.81 7.32
CA ILE A 145 3.81 6.28 7.43
C ILE A 145 4.89 6.99 6.60
N ASN A 146 6.11 6.43 6.52
CA ASN A 146 7.21 6.99 5.74
C ASN A 146 7.30 6.46 4.29
N ASP A 147 6.26 5.84 3.73
CA ASP A 147 6.21 5.28 2.37
C ASP A 147 7.28 4.23 2.03
N LYS A 148 7.91 3.65 3.02
CA LYS A 148 8.86 2.54 2.80
C LYS A 148 8.15 1.22 2.56
N ILE A 149 6.93 1.07 3.10
CA ILE A 149 6.01 -0.05 2.90
C ILE A 149 4.68 0.54 2.42
N HIS A 150 4.09 -0.06 1.40
CA HIS A 150 2.86 0.45 0.79
C HIS A 150 1.60 0.00 1.53
N ILE A 151 1.56 -1.29 1.90
CA ILE A 151 0.41 -1.92 2.57
C ILE A 151 0.93 -2.85 3.66
N GLY A 152 0.26 -2.85 4.80
CA GLY A 152 0.38 -3.85 5.84
C GLY A 152 -0.83 -4.76 5.88
N LEU A 153 -0.64 -6.05 6.18
CA LEU A 153 -1.69 -7.03 6.43
C LEU A 153 -1.45 -7.69 7.78
N ASN A 154 -2.33 -7.47 8.73
CA ASN A 154 -2.19 -7.98 10.09
C ASN A 154 -3.56 -8.10 10.78
N TYR A 155 -3.56 -8.69 11.95
CA TYR A 155 -4.69 -8.72 12.88
C TYR A 155 -4.93 -7.34 13.52
N PRO A 156 -6.04 -7.14 14.27
CA PRO A 156 -6.32 -5.87 14.92
C PRO A 156 -5.17 -5.42 15.82
N LEU A 157 -4.75 -4.17 15.67
CA LEU A 157 -3.73 -3.54 16.49
C LEU A 157 -4.39 -2.78 17.66
N GLU A 158 -3.76 -2.82 18.83
CA GLU A 158 -4.25 -2.11 20.02
C GLU A 158 -4.22 -0.57 19.83
N HIS A 159 -3.20 -0.11 19.10
CA HIS A 159 -3.02 1.32 18.82
C HIS A 159 -2.67 1.55 17.36
N VAL A 160 -3.53 2.27 16.65
CA VAL A 160 -3.30 2.66 15.26
C VAL A 160 -3.07 4.18 15.21
N SER A 161 -2.01 4.62 14.51
CA SER A 161 -1.77 6.06 14.26
C SER A 161 -2.93 6.66 13.47
N LYS A 162 -3.26 7.94 13.71
CA LYS A 162 -4.30 8.66 12.96
C LYS A 162 -3.98 8.81 11.46
N GLU A 163 -2.72 8.69 11.09
CA GLU A 163 -2.25 8.74 9.68
C GLU A 163 -2.47 7.42 8.92
N LEU A 164 -2.82 6.35 9.64
CA LEU A 164 -3.10 5.05 9.05
C LEU A 164 -4.60 4.80 8.96
N LEU A 165 -5.02 4.32 7.82
CA LEU A 165 -6.34 3.73 7.62
C LEU A 165 -6.25 2.23 7.86
N GLN A 166 -7.25 1.72 8.57
CA GLN A 166 -7.48 0.30 8.77
C GLN A 166 -8.74 -0.11 8.02
N LYS A 167 -8.65 -1.17 7.22
CA LYS A 167 -9.79 -1.73 6.51
C LYS A 167 -9.87 -3.23 6.77
N ASN A 168 -10.97 -3.68 7.35
CA ASN A 168 -11.26 -5.12 7.46
C ASN A 168 -11.44 -5.73 6.07
N VAL A 169 -10.89 -6.94 5.88
CA VAL A 169 -10.98 -7.70 4.63
C VAL A 169 -11.76 -8.99 4.84
N THR A 170 -11.37 -9.79 5.81
CA THR A 170 -12.01 -11.07 6.16
C THR A 170 -11.68 -11.45 7.60
N LYS A 171 -12.08 -12.64 8.02
CA LYS A 171 -11.74 -13.23 9.32
C LYS A 171 -10.82 -14.41 9.17
N ASP A 172 -9.98 -14.61 10.17
CA ASP A 172 -9.16 -15.81 10.31
C ASP A 172 -9.77 -16.70 11.39
N ASN A 173 -10.06 -17.93 11.05
CA ASN A 173 -10.48 -18.95 11.98
C ASN A 173 -9.24 -19.71 12.48
N PHE A 174 -8.85 -19.49 13.73
CA PHE A 174 -7.71 -20.16 14.31
C PHE A 174 -7.99 -21.64 14.54
N LYS A 175 -6.98 -22.46 14.26
CA LYS A 175 -6.98 -23.92 14.50
C LYS A 175 -5.79 -24.29 15.38
N ALA A 176 -5.93 -25.34 16.19
CA ALA A 176 -4.77 -25.96 16.81
C ALA A 176 -4.18 -26.98 15.84
N TYR A 177 -2.89 -26.92 15.64
CA TYR A 177 -2.14 -27.86 14.80
C TYR A 177 -1.31 -28.79 15.68
N VAL A 178 -1.37 -30.08 15.37
CA VAL A 178 -0.66 -31.13 16.08
C VAL A 178 -0.09 -32.15 15.10
N ARG A 179 0.92 -32.95 15.52
CA ARG A 179 1.38 -34.10 14.74
C ARG A 179 0.27 -35.15 14.59
N ASN A 180 0.29 -35.94 13.53
CA ASN A 180 -0.74 -36.93 13.25
C ASN A 180 -0.93 -37.96 14.39
N GLN A 181 0.17 -38.36 15.07
CA GLN A 181 0.13 -39.31 16.18
C GLN A 181 -0.05 -38.63 17.54
N HIS A 182 -0.50 -37.38 17.59
CA HIS A 182 -0.76 -36.69 18.85
C HIS A 182 -1.85 -37.41 19.68
N PRO A 183 -1.69 -37.54 21.01
CA PRO A 183 -2.61 -38.30 21.87
C PRO A 183 -4.03 -37.76 21.92
N TYR A 184 -4.23 -36.45 21.69
CA TYR A 184 -5.57 -35.88 21.54
C TYR A 184 -6.10 -36.22 20.16
N THR A 185 -7.15 -37.04 20.04
CA THR A 185 -7.66 -37.58 18.76
C THR A 185 -8.95 -36.93 18.27
N GLN A 186 -9.56 -36.07 19.07
CA GLN A 186 -10.83 -35.42 18.65
C GLN A 186 -10.58 -34.38 17.55
N PRO A 187 -11.57 -34.16 16.66
CA PRO A 187 -11.45 -33.18 15.59
C PRO A 187 -11.64 -31.73 16.03
N SER A 188 -12.18 -31.53 17.23
CA SER A 188 -12.42 -30.22 17.82
C SER A 188 -12.08 -30.18 19.31
N MET A 189 -11.80 -28.98 19.81
CA MET A 189 -11.42 -28.75 21.22
C MET A 189 -12.06 -27.43 21.69
N ASP A 190 -12.63 -27.44 22.90
CA ASP A 190 -12.92 -26.17 23.60
C ASP A 190 -11.63 -25.65 24.25
N MET A 191 -11.47 -24.33 24.27
CA MET A 191 -10.27 -23.68 24.80
C MET A 191 -10.03 -23.99 26.28
N ASP A 192 -11.06 -24.34 27.04
CA ASP A 192 -10.92 -24.75 28.45
C ASP A 192 -10.15 -26.09 28.58
N GLN A 193 -10.15 -26.94 27.57
CA GLN A 193 -9.34 -28.17 27.53
C GLN A 193 -7.87 -27.90 27.19
N ALA A 194 -7.56 -26.73 26.65
CA ALA A 194 -6.19 -26.36 26.26
C ALA A 194 -5.22 -26.26 27.45
N VAL A 195 -5.73 -26.12 28.69
CA VAL A 195 -4.91 -26.09 29.92
C VAL A 195 -4.12 -27.39 30.15
N ASP A 196 -4.59 -28.51 29.64
CA ASP A 196 -3.95 -29.81 29.79
C ASP A 196 -2.72 -30.03 28.90
N PHE A 197 -2.55 -29.15 27.89
CA PHE A 197 -1.52 -29.31 26.86
C PHE A 197 -0.43 -28.23 26.96
N GLU A 198 0.74 -28.60 26.43
CA GLU A 198 1.84 -27.68 26.25
C GLU A 198 1.81 -27.08 24.84
N PHE A 199 2.15 -25.79 24.70
CA PHE A 199 2.07 -25.05 23.46
C PHE A 199 3.45 -24.63 22.94
N ALA A 200 3.61 -24.74 21.62
CA ALA A 200 4.57 -23.96 20.85
C ALA A 200 3.85 -22.72 20.27
N THR A 201 4.47 -21.55 20.35
CA THR A 201 3.83 -20.28 19.95
C THR A 201 4.64 -19.55 18.91
N LEU A 202 3.95 -19.02 17.89
CA LEU A 202 4.52 -18.10 16.92
C LEU A 202 4.42 -16.67 17.45
N ILE A 203 5.54 -15.96 17.49
CA ILE A 203 5.60 -14.56 17.93
C ILE A 203 5.32 -13.65 16.72
N ALA A 204 4.28 -12.84 16.80
CA ALA A 204 3.98 -11.78 15.86
C ALA A 204 4.05 -10.41 16.56
N ALA A 205 4.86 -9.50 16.00
CA ALA A 205 5.00 -8.16 16.54
C ALA A 205 3.66 -7.41 16.54
N ASP A 206 3.47 -6.53 17.53
CA ASP A 206 2.30 -5.66 17.74
C ASP A 206 0.97 -6.40 17.96
N TRP A 207 0.97 -7.74 17.94
CA TRP A 207 -0.24 -8.54 18.15
C TRP A 207 -0.14 -9.49 19.35
N ASN A 208 0.87 -10.40 19.36
CA ASN A 208 1.02 -11.40 20.44
C ASN A 208 2.45 -11.51 21.01
N SER A 209 3.27 -10.49 20.84
CA SER A 209 4.69 -10.52 21.21
C SER A 209 4.95 -10.74 22.71
N ARG A 210 4.01 -10.40 23.59
CA ARG A 210 4.11 -10.62 25.03
C ARG A 210 3.36 -11.87 25.47
N GLN A 211 2.17 -12.07 24.94
CA GLN A 211 1.24 -13.11 25.32
C GLN A 211 0.48 -13.63 24.13
N SER A 212 0.46 -14.95 23.91
CA SER A 212 -0.36 -15.57 22.86
C SER A 212 -1.86 -15.49 23.21
N LEU A 213 -2.72 -15.78 22.24
CA LEU A 213 -4.17 -15.85 22.48
C LEU A 213 -4.52 -16.91 23.54
N VAL A 214 -3.85 -18.06 23.48
CA VAL A 214 -4.01 -19.15 24.46
C VAL A 214 -3.70 -18.65 25.86
N GLU A 215 -2.56 -17.99 26.04
CA GLU A 215 -2.16 -17.46 27.35
C GLU A 215 -3.15 -16.45 27.87
N LYS A 216 -3.54 -15.47 27.05
CA LYS A 216 -4.53 -14.46 27.45
C LYS A 216 -5.84 -15.11 27.90
N TYR A 217 -6.30 -16.11 27.16
CA TYR A 217 -7.55 -16.79 27.48
C TYR A 217 -7.48 -17.61 28.78
N ILE A 218 -6.45 -18.43 28.93
CA ILE A 218 -6.28 -19.31 30.08
C ILE A 218 -6.00 -18.49 31.35
N GLU A 219 -5.13 -17.49 31.29
CA GLU A 219 -4.79 -16.63 32.42
C GLU A 219 -5.98 -15.77 32.88
N ALA A 220 -6.85 -15.33 31.96
CA ALA A 220 -8.10 -14.65 32.31
C ALA A 220 -9.04 -15.49 33.20
N ARG A 221 -8.82 -16.81 33.25
CA ARG A 221 -9.54 -17.76 34.11
C ARG A 221 -8.75 -18.14 35.39
N GLY A 222 -7.64 -17.47 35.63
CA GLY A 222 -6.78 -17.75 36.79
C GLY A 222 -5.98 -19.05 36.69
N LEU A 223 -5.85 -19.61 35.47
CA LEU A 223 -5.12 -20.83 35.20
C LEU A 223 -3.76 -20.52 34.55
N ALA A 224 -2.79 -21.40 34.67
CA ALA A 224 -1.45 -21.24 34.10
C ALA A 224 -1.36 -21.98 32.73
N THR A 225 -0.87 -21.26 31.72
CA THR A 225 -0.59 -21.85 30.41
C THR A 225 0.81 -22.48 30.40
N LYS A 226 0.95 -23.64 29.79
CA LYS A 226 2.23 -24.28 29.57
C LYS A 226 2.73 -23.93 28.16
N VAL A 227 3.68 -23.00 28.04
CA VAL A 227 4.35 -22.68 26.78
C VAL A 227 5.79 -23.15 26.85
N GLY A 228 6.10 -24.19 26.11
CA GLY A 228 7.43 -24.81 26.08
C GLY A 228 8.34 -24.23 24.99
N PHE A 229 7.77 -23.63 23.94
CA PHE A 229 8.56 -23.09 22.84
C PHE A 229 7.94 -21.82 22.27
N ARG A 230 8.80 -20.85 21.90
CA ARG A 230 8.41 -19.61 21.21
C ARG A 230 9.40 -19.26 20.10
N SER A 231 8.92 -18.88 18.93
CA SER A 231 9.76 -18.44 17.82
C SER A 231 9.05 -17.40 16.96
N GLU A 232 9.81 -16.53 16.29
CA GLU A 232 9.32 -15.66 15.24
C GLU A 232 9.26 -16.36 13.87
N LEU A 233 9.83 -17.58 13.77
CA LEU A 233 9.90 -18.37 12.55
C LEU A 233 8.80 -19.44 12.54
N PRO A 234 7.82 -19.38 11.61
CA PRO A 234 6.79 -20.40 11.48
C PRO A 234 7.36 -21.82 11.30
N SER A 235 8.42 -21.98 10.50
CA SER A 235 9.06 -23.27 10.27
C SER A 235 9.59 -23.90 11.57
N ALA A 236 10.22 -23.11 12.44
CA ALA A 236 10.72 -23.61 13.72
C ALA A 236 9.60 -24.08 14.65
N VAL A 237 8.46 -23.35 14.68
CA VAL A 237 7.28 -23.78 15.44
C VAL A 237 6.73 -25.09 14.87
N LEU A 238 6.59 -25.18 13.55
CA LEU A 238 6.08 -26.38 12.88
C LEU A 238 6.99 -27.60 13.09
N ASP A 239 8.31 -27.43 13.10
CA ASP A 239 9.25 -28.52 13.34
C ASP A 239 9.17 -29.05 14.78
N VAL A 240 8.96 -28.16 15.76
CA VAL A 240 8.75 -28.56 17.16
C VAL A 240 7.46 -29.35 17.31
N ILE A 241 6.35 -28.92 16.76
CA ILE A 241 5.07 -29.66 16.89
C ILE A 241 5.06 -30.98 16.11
N ARG A 242 5.86 -31.11 15.04
CA ARG A 242 6.05 -32.41 14.34
C ARG A 242 6.75 -33.43 15.21
N SER A 243 7.65 -32.98 16.09
CA SER A 243 8.53 -33.82 16.89
C SER A 243 8.08 -34.02 18.34
N THR A 244 7.01 -33.34 18.77
CA THR A 244 6.53 -33.35 20.17
C THR A 244 5.03 -33.49 20.26
N ASP A 245 4.50 -33.58 21.49
CA ASP A 245 3.07 -33.49 21.77
C ASP A 245 2.63 -32.05 22.13
N MET A 246 3.41 -31.06 21.73
CA MET A 246 2.96 -29.66 21.82
C MET A 246 1.91 -29.33 20.77
N MET A 247 1.02 -28.40 21.12
CA MET A 247 0.05 -27.86 20.20
C MET A 247 0.48 -26.47 19.73
N PHE A 248 0.11 -26.11 18.51
CA PHE A 248 0.30 -24.77 17.96
C PHE A 248 -1.05 -24.18 17.56
N LEU A 249 -1.42 -23.05 18.17
CA LEU A 249 -2.58 -22.28 17.73
C LEU A 249 -2.16 -21.35 16.59
N GLY A 250 -2.55 -21.72 15.39
CA GLY A 250 -2.16 -21.03 14.14
C GLY A 250 -3.35 -20.59 13.31
N SER A 251 -3.05 -19.75 12.34
CA SER A 251 -4.00 -19.25 11.34
C SER A 251 -4.51 -20.39 10.45
N SER A 252 -5.78 -20.33 10.08
CA SER A 252 -6.34 -21.18 9.02
C SER A 252 -5.70 -20.90 7.65
N PHE A 253 -5.14 -19.71 7.47
CA PHE A 253 -4.43 -19.30 6.26
C PHE A 253 -3.02 -19.90 6.12
N MET A 254 -2.50 -20.58 7.14
CA MET A 254 -1.16 -21.19 7.03
C MET A 254 -1.17 -22.30 5.99
N ASN A 255 -0.22 -22.23 5.04
CA ASN A 255 -0.06 -23.27 4.04
C ASN A 255 0.61 -24.50 4.66
N LEU A 256 -0.19 -25.47 5.10
CA LEU A 256 0.25 -26.77 5.60
C LEU A 256 0.06 -27.91 4.58
N ASN A 257 -0.43 -27.59 3.36
CA ASN A 257 -0.79 -28.57 2.33
C ASN A 257 0.40 -29.44 1.85
N SER A 258 1.64 -29.02 2.10
CA SER A 258 2.84 -29.84 1.85
C SER A 258 3.21 -30.76 3.02
N SER A 259 2.52 -30.67 4.15
CA SER A 259 2.84 -31.38 5.38
C SER A 259 1.76 -32.40 5.67
N THR A 260 1.97 -33.64 5.23
CA THR A 260 1.11 -34.79 5.60
C THR A 260 1.25 -35.20 7.06
N ASP A 261 2.16 -34.55 7.80
CA ASP A 261 2.55 -34.97 9.16
C ASP A 261 1.80 -34.23 10.27
N LEU A 262 1.06 -33.19 9.90
CA LEU A 262 0.27 -32.36 10.83
C LEU A 262 -1.21 -32.46 10.50
N ARG A 263 -2.04 -32.35 11.53
CA ARG A 263 -3.50 -32.24 11.38
C ARG A 263 -4.06 -31.08 12.17
N PRO A 264 -5.11 -30.41 11.67
CA PRO A 264 -5.83 -29.37 12.38
C PRO A 264 -6.80 -29.96 13.40
N ILE A 265 -7.08 -29.19 14.45
CA ILE A 265 -8.14 -29.38 15.42
C ILE A 265 -8.91 -28.04 15.46
N GLU A 266 -10.23 -28.09 15.26
CA GLU A 266 -11.08 -26.90 15.35
C GLU A 266 -11.14 -26.41 16.79
N ILE A 267 -10.94 -25.11 17.01
CA ILE A 267 -10.92 -24.51 18.35
C ILE A 267 -12.17 -23.68 18.56
N PHE A 268 -12.82 -23.98 19.67
CA PHE A 268 -14.00 -23.25 20.14
C PHE A 268 -13.72 -22.51 21.45
N MET A 269 -14.38 -21.38 21.62
CA MET A 269 -14.36 -20.57 22.81
C MET A 269 -15.80 -20.19 23.15
N ALA A 270 -16.31 -20.70 24.26
CA ALA A 270 -17.72 -20.51 24.68
C ALA A 270 -18.72 -20.90 23.57
N ASN A 271 -18.49 -22.03 22.87
CA ASN A 271 -19.26 -22.55 21.74
C ASN A 271 -19.17 -21.75 20.43
N GLU A 272 -18.33 -20.72 20.36
CA GLU A 272 -18.04 -20.01 19.11
C GLU A 272 -16.64 -20.38 18.59
N GLN A 273 -16.50 -20.51 17.29
CA GLN A 273 -15.20 -20.76 16.69
C GLN A 273 -14.24 -19.58 16.95
N LEU A 274 -13.02 -19.89 17.38
CA LEU A 274 -12.02 -18.85 17.65
C LEU A 274 -11.62 -18.14 16.36
N ASN A 275 -11.97 -16.88 16.23
CA ASN A 275 -11.65 -16.08 15.06
C ASN A 275 -11.18 -14.67 15.42
N THR A 276 -10.55 -14.02 14.46
CA THR A 276 -10.16 -12.61 14.56
C THR A 276 -10.19 -11.97 13.17
N ASP A 277 -10.35 -10.65 13.13
CA ASP A 277 -10.36 -9.91 11.88
C ASP A 277 -8.96 -9.87 11.24
N ILE A 278 -8.90 -9.91 9.91
CA ILE A 278 -7.71 -9.60 9.11
C ILE A 278 -7.90 -8.22 8.51
N ASN A 279 -6.97 -7.33 8.77
CA ASN A 279 -7.04 -5.93 8.37
C ASN A 279 -5.88 -5.53 7.46
N LEU A 280 -6.20 -4.70 6.47
CA LEU A 280 -5.23 -3.91 5.70
C LEU A 280 -4.94 -2.61 6.44
N TYR A 281 -3.65 -2.23 6.44
CA TYR A 281 -3.13 -0.98 7.00
C TYR A 281 -2.39 -0.22 5.91
N PHE A 282 -2.73 1.03 5.70
CA PHE A 282 -2.08 1.88 4.70
C PHE A 282 -2.20 3.36 5.08
N HIS A 283 -1.30 4.18 4.54
CA HIS A 283 -1.31 5.62 4.82
C HIS A 283 -2.54 6.28 4.17
N ASP A 284 -3.20 7.19 4.88
CA ASP A 284 -4.43 7.88 4.45
C ASP A 284 -4.26 8.64 3.13
N LYS A 285 -3.08 9.26 2.88
CA LYS A 285 -2.78 9.96 1.62
C LYS A 285 -2.87 9.07 0.37
N HIS A 286 -2.76 7.75 0.54
CA HIS A 286 -2.84 6.78 -0.56
C HIS A 286 -4.22 6.14 -0.71
N GLN A 287 -5.22 6.62 0.03
CA GLN A 287 -6.58 6.06 0.02
C GLN A 287 -7.16 5.92 -1.40
N ASN A 288 -6.95 6.94 -2.24
CA ASN A 288 -7.47 7.03 -3.61
C ASN A 288 -6.43 6.73 -4.69
N SER A 289 -5.22 6.30 -4.32
CA SER A 289 -4.19 5.89 -5.28
C SER A 289 -4.66 4.65 -6.06
N GLN A 290 -4.72 4.72 -7.39
CA GLN A 290 -5.18 3.63 -8.23
C GLN A 290 -4.32 2.36 -8.05
N THR A 291 -2.99 2.51 -7.97
CA THR A 291 -2.09 1.40 -7.66
C THR A 291 -2.42 0.76 -6.30
N MET A 292 -2.74 1.57 -5.28
CA MET A 292 -3.09 1.04 -3.96
C MET A 292 -4.47 0.40 -3.95
N LEU A 293 -5.44 0.94 -4.67
CA LEU A 293 -6.76 0.33 -4.82
C LEU A 293 -6.65 -1.04 -5.49
N TRP A 294 -5.89 -1.12 -6.59
CA TRP A 294 -5.62 -2.36 -7.29
C TRP A 294 -4.89 -3.38 -6.39
N LEU A 295 -3.79 -3.00 -5.73
CA LEU A 295 -3.04 -3.92 -4.88
C LEU A 295 -3.88 -4.42 -3.69
N LYS A 296 -4.72 -3.56 -3.10
CA LYS A 296 -5.69 -3.94 -2.06
C LYS A 296 -6.71 -4.95 -2.58
N SER A 297 -7.19 -4.78 -3.82
CA SER A 297 -8.13 -5.76 -4.42
C SER A 297 -7.47 -7.12 -4.62
N LYS A 298 -6.21 -7.17 -5.09
CA LYS A 298 -5.48 -8.44 -5.27
C LYS A 298 -5.25 -9.16 -3.94
N ILE A 299 -4.90 -8.43 -2.89
CA ILE A 299 -4.77 -9.02 -1.55
C ILE A 299 -6.11 -9.58 -1.06
N ALA A 300 -7.20 -8.83 -1.24
CA ALA A 300 -8.54 -9.27 -0.83
C ALA A 300 -9.00 -10.52 -1.61
N GLU A 301 -8.80 -10.55 -2.93
CA GLU A 301 -9.09 -11.71 -3.77
C GLU A 301 -8.35 -12.96 -3.29
N VAL A 302 -7.03 -12.85 -3.01
CA VAL A 302 -6.23 -13.97 -2.50
C VAL A 302 -6.73 -14.47 -1.16
N LEU A 303 -7.07 -13.56 -0.24
CA LEU A 303 -7.60 -13.95 1.06
C LEU A 303 -8.92 -14.71 0.94
N LEU A 304 -9.84 -14.24 0.09
CA LEU A 304 -11.12 -14.92 -0.14
C LEU A 304 -10.93 -16.31 -0.77
N GLU A 305 -9.99 -16.46 -1.71
CA GLU A 305 -9.68 -17.77 -2.32
C GLU A 305 -9.12 -18.76 -1.32
N VAL A 306 -8.22 -18.31 -0.41
CA VAL A 306 -7.66 -19.17 0.64
C VAL A 306 -8.74 -19.56 1.64
N GLU A 307 -9.61 -18.61 2.04
CA GLU A 307 -10.71 -18.87 2.97
C GLU A 307 -11.68 -19.94 2.44
N GLN A 308 -12.00 -19.91 1.14
CA GLN A 308 -12.91 -20.89 0.51
C GLN A 308 -12.33 -22.31 0.41
N GLN A 309 -11.01 -22.47 0.58
CA GLN A 309 -10.32 -23.77 0.49
C GLN A 309 -10.03 -24.41 1.85
N ASN A 310 -10.27 -23.71 2.95
CA ASN A 310 -10.01 -24.11 4.33
C ASN A 310 -11.28 -24.52 5.07
#